data_58cb06d48c743a6954cddce74fef8f41
#
_entry.id   58cb06d48c743a6954cddce74fef8f41
#
_cell.length_a   1.000
_cell.length_b   1.000
_cell.length_c   1.000
_cell.angle_alpha   90.00
_cell.angle_beta   90.00
_cell.angle_gamma   90.00
#
_symmetry.space_group_name_H-M   'P 1'
#
loop_
_entity.id
_entity.type
_entity.pdbx_description
1 polymer ?
#
loop_
_entity_poly.entity_id
_entity_poly.type
_entity_poly.pdbx_seq_one_letter_code
_entity_poly.pdbx_strand_id
1 'polypeptide(L)'
;MWAILEAFAIVRDFHFAGGIVLWVIGTNTLIMWTLICERGLFYRFGLQQEINLAAQKWFSREDRHTWYAHQIRLKLIAEVRARARFSLPVIKCMITLFPLLGLMGTVTGMIEIFDVMNAFGMSNTRSMVSGISRATLPTMAGMGSAIVALMAYRILFRYYEKQAQLIADRLTLVTDKGAD
;
A
#
# COMPACT_ATOMS: atom_id res chain seq x y z
N MET A 1 25.75 15.41 -1.41
CA MET A 1 26.35 14.06 -1.35
C MET A 1 26.52 13.58 0.10
N TRP A 2 27.07 14.43 1.01
CA TRP A 2 27.24 14.10 2.44
C TRP A 2 25.92 13.75 3.16
N ALA A 3 24.87 14.55 2.99
CA ALA A 3 23.58 14.32 3.64
C ALA A 3 22.93 12.96 3.26
N ILE A 4 23.16 12.46 2.05
CA ILE A 4 22.65 11.16 1.61
C ILE A 4 23.44 10.02 2.27
N LEU A 5 24.77 10.20 2.43
CA LEU A 5 25.63 9.21 3.11
C LEU A 5 25.32 9.15 4.61
N GLU A 6 25.09 10.29 5.26
CA GLU A 6 24.67 10.33 6.67
C GLU A 6 23.29 9.69 6.87
N ALA A 7 22.33 10.00 5.99
CA ALA A 7 21.01 9.36 6.05
C ALA A 7 21.09 7.84 5.86
N PHE A 8 21.95 7.38 4.95
CA PHE A 8 22.18 5.95 4.73
C PHE A 8 22.85 5.27 5.94
N ALA A 9 23.83 5.94 6.56
CA ALA A 9 24.49 5.44 7.78
C ALA A 9 23.48 5.33 8.95
N ILE A 10 22.66 6.36 9.16
CA ILE A 10 21.59 6.34 10.18
C ILE A 10 20.61 5.19 9.95
N VAL A 11 20.15 5.02 8.72
CA VAL A 11 19.21 3.91 8.36
C VAL A 11 19.87 2.55 8.59
N ARG A 12 21.13 2.41 8.20
CA ARG A 12 21.89 1.17 8.41
C ARG A 12 22.05 0.85 9.91
N ASP A 13 22.49 1.81 10.71
CA ASP A 13 22.71 1.63 12.14
C ASP A 13 21.38 1.38 12.88
N PHE A 14 20.31 2.02 12.44
CA PHE A 14 18.96 1.74 12.91
C PHE A 14 18.51 0.30 12.60
N HIS A 15 18.80 -0.20 11.41
CA HIS A 15 18.48 -1.60 11.02
C HIS A 15 19.27 -2.61 11.86
N PHE A 16 20.55 -2.35 12.13
CA PHE A 16 21.35 -3.24 12.98
C PHE A 16 20.91 -3.22 14.46
N ALA A 17 20.36 -2.09 14.92
CA ALA A 17 19.88 -1.98 16.30
C ALA A 17 18.54 -2.71 16.54
N GLY A 18 17.68 -2.84 15.53
CA GLY A 18 16.32 -3.38 15.69
C GLY A 18 16.16 -4.86 15.28
N GLY A 19 17.27 -5.57 15.01
CA GLY A 19 17.27 -7.00 14.72
C GLY A 19 16.55 -7.40 13.42
N ILE A 20 16.24 -8.70 13.31
CA ILE A 20 15.66 -9.29 12.09
C ILE A 20 14.28 -8.71 11.73
N VAL A 21 13.49 -8.32 12.74
CA VAL A 21 12.14 -7.79 12.54
C VAL A 21 12.17 -6.45 11.81
N LEU A 22 13.17 -5.63 12.07
CA LEU A 22 13.31 -4.34 11.39
C LEU A 22 13.64 -4.53 9.89
N TRP A 23 14.38 -5.56 9.53
CA TRP A 23 14.59 -5.94 8.13
C TRP A 23 13.31 -6.36 7.43
N VAL A 24 12.45 -7.10 8.12
CA VAL A 24 11.13 -7.50 7.58
C VAL A 24 10.25 -6.27 7.36
N ILE A 25 10.22 -5.33 8.32
CA ILE A 25 9.49 -4.05 8.18
C ILE A 25 10.06 -3.24 7.00
N GLY A 26 11.37 -3.15 6.86
CA GLY A 26 12.03 -2.46 5.75
C GLY A 26 11.67 -3.05 4.39
N THR A 27 11.74 -4.37 4.26
CA THR A 27 11.37 -5.09 3.03
C THR A 27 9.89 -4.89 2.70
N ASN A 28 9.00 -5.03 3.69
CA ASN A 28 7.56 -4.76 3.51
C ASN A 28 7.31 -3.32 3.04
N THR A 29 8.05 -2.35 3.60
CA THR A 29 7.99 -0.94 3.20
C THR A 29 8.37 -0.76 1.73
N LEU A 30 9.49 -1.33 1.29
CA LEU A 30 9.95 -1.24 -0.09
C LEU A 30 8.93 -1.82 -1.08
N ILE A 31 8.43 -3.03 -0.80
CA ILE A 31 7.43 -3.68 -1.66
C ILE A 31 6.16 -2.83 -1.72
N MET A 32 5.68 -2.35 -0.59
CA MET A 32 4.48 -1.52 -0.52
C MET A 32 4.63 -0.22 -1.31
N TRP A 33 5.76 0.51 -1.16
CA TRP A 33 6.00 1.74 -1.91
C TRP A 33 6.13 1.49 -3.41
N THR A 34 6.74 0.38 -3.82
CA THR A 34 6.81 -0.04 -5.22
C THR A 34 5.40 -0.23 -5.80
N LEU A 35 4.51 -0.92 -5.07
CA LEU A 35 3.12 -1.12 -5.48
C LEU A 35 2.33 0.21 -5.53
N ILE A 36 2.56 1.12 -4.58
CA ILE A 36 1.92 2.45 -4.58
C ILE A 36 2.37 3.27 -5.80
N CYS A 37 3.67 3.29 -6.10
CA CYS A 37 4.23 4.00 -7.24
C CYS A 37 3.73 3.40 -8.57
N GLU A 38 3.79 2.07 -8.72
CA GLU A 38 3.25 1.37 -9.88
C GLU A 38 1.78 1.75 -10.12
N ARG A 39 0.99 1.73 -9.07
CA ARG A 39 -0.44 2.02 -9.17
C ARG A 39 -0.72 3.50 -9.45
N GLY A 40 0.05 4.40 -8.87
CA GLY A 40 0.00 5.83 -9.17
C GLY A 40 0.28 6.12 -10.65
N LEU A 41 1.31 5.47 -11.21
CA LEU A 41 1.65 5.57 -12.63
C LEU A 41 0.55 4.95 -13.52
N PHE A 42 0.02 3.80 -13.14
CA PHE A 42 -1.09 3.18 -13.86
C PHE A 42 -2.32 4.09 -13.93
N TYR A 43 -2.69 4.74 -12.83
CA TYR A 43 -3.82 5.67 -12.83
C TYR A 43 -3.57 6.91 -13.68
N ARG A 44 -2.33 7.34 -13.79
CA ARG A 44 -1.98 8.53 -14.56
C ARG A 44 -1.91 8.26 -16.07
N PHE A 45 -1.43 7.10 -16.49
CA PHE A 45 -1.16 6.77 -17.90
C PHE A 45 -1.98 5.59 -18.42
N GLY A 46 -2.16 4.53 -17.67
CA GLY A 46 -2.80 3.27 -18.12
C GLY A 46 -4.31 3.32 -18.08
N LEU A 47 -4.91 3.96 -17.06
CA LEU A 47 -6.36 3.95 -16.88
C LEU A 47 -7.12 4.66 -18.01
N GLN A 48 -6.56 5.73 -18.57
CA GLN A 48 -7.15 6.44 -19.69
C GLN A 48 -7.20 5.58 -20.97
N GLN A 49 -6.20 4.75 -21.20
CA GLN A 49 -6.20 3.82 -22.33
C GLN A 49 -7.28 2.74 -22.17
N GLU A 50 -7.42 2.17 -20.97
CA GLU A 50 -8.47 1.18 -20.68
C GLU A 50 -9.89 1.78 -20.84
N ILE A 51 -10.09 3.00 -20.39
CA ILE A 51 -11.35 3.73 -20.57
C ILE A 51 -11.65 3.96 -22.07
N ASN A 52 -10.66 4.38 -22.84
CA ASN A 52 -10.82 4.62 -24.28
C ASN A 52 -11.10 3.32 -25.05
N LEU A 53 -10.44 2.22 -24.69
CA LEU A 53 -10.68 0.90 -25.28
C LEU A 53 -12.10 0.38 -24.95
N ALA A 54 -12.53 0.57 -23.70
CA ALA A 54 -13.91 0.22 -23.31
C ALA A 54 -14.94 1.07 -24.06
N ALA A 55 -14.66 2.37 -24.23
CA ALA A 55 -15.50 3.28 -25.00
C ALA A 55 -15.55 2.88 -26.48
N GLN A 56 -14.42 2.58 -27.13
CA GLN A 56 -14.38 2.11 -28.52
C GLN A 56 -15.19 0.83 -28.70
N LYS A 57 -15.04 -0.15 -27.81
CA LYS A 57 -15.83 -1.39 -27.82
C LYS A 57 -17.33 -1.13 -27.68
N TRP A 58 -17.71 -0.11 -26.91
CA TRP A 58 -19.10 0.30 -26.77
C TRP A 58 -19.63 0.99 -28.02
N PHE A 59 -18.84 1.92 -28.60
CA PHE A 59 -19.24 2.71 -29.76
C PHE A 59 -19.26 1.92 -31.08
N SER A 60 -18.45 0.87 -31.21
CA SER A 60 -18.43 0.03 -32.43
C SER A 60 -19.65 -0.88 -32.58
N ARG A 61 -20.61 -0.87 -31.61
CA ARG A 61 -21.84 -1.65 -31.68
C ARG A 61 -22.98 -0.84 -32.28
N GLU A 62 -23.72 -1.44 -33.19
CA GLU A 62 -24.94 -0.88 -33.78
C GLU A 62 -26.11 -0.91 -32.79
N ASP A 63 -26.17 -1.94 -31.95
CA ASP A 63 -27.28 -2.18 -31.04
C ASP A 63 -26.97 -1.67 -29.62
N ARG A 64 -27.60 -0.54 -29.22
CA ARG A 64 -27.37 0.17 -27.95
C ARG A 64 -28.59 0.27 -27.06
N HIS A 65 -29.79 -0.11 -27.58
CA HIS A 65 -31.06 0.08 -26.87
C HIS A 65 -31.65 -1.22 -26.26
N THR A 66 -31.11 -2.37 -26.64
CA THR A 66 -31.57 -3.65 -26.15
C THR A 66 -31.14 -3.89 -24.70
N TRP A 67 -31.97 -4.56 -23.92
CA TRP A 67 -31.64 -5.03 -22.55
C TRP A 67 -30.26 -5.71 -22.50
N TYR A 68 -29.91 -6.46 -23.53
CA TYR A 68 -28.64 -7.16 -23.65
C TYR A 68 -27.44 -6.17 -23.79
N ALA A 69 -27.62 -5.09 -24.50
CA ALA A 69 -26.62 -4.03 -24.63
C ALA A 69 -26.35 -3.37 -23.26
N HIS A 70 -27.40 -3.16 -22.44
CA HIS A 70 -27.26 -2.64 -21.09
C HIS A 70 -26.40 -3.55 -20.20
N GLN A 71 -26.59 -4.88 -20.26
CA GLN A 71 -25.78 -5.85 -19.51
C GLN A 71 -24.30 -5.83 -19.95
N ILE A 72 -24.03 -5.68 -21.24
CA ILE A 72 -22.65 -5.59 -21.75
C ILE A 72 -21.98 -4.31 -21.27
N ARG A 73 -22.70 -3.20 -21.22
CA ARG A 73 -22.20 -1.94 -20.67
C ARG A 73 -21.81 -2.09 -19.20
N LEU A 74 -22.69 -2.67 -18.38
CA LEU A 74 -22.38 -2.94 -16.97
C LEU A 74 -21.16 -3.84 -16.81
N LYS A 75 -21.01 -4.84 -17.68
CA LYS A 75 -19.83 -5.72 -17.71
C LYS A 75 -18.54 -4.94 -18.03
N LEU A 76 -18.57 -4.07 -19.04
CA LEU A 76 -17.39 -3.25 -19.39
C LEU A 76 -17.00 -2.31 -18.26
N ILE A 77 -17.96 -1.66 -17.62
CA ILE A 77 -17.71 -0.81 -16.44
C ILE A 77 -17.11 -1.63 -15.31
N ALA A 78 -17.68 -2.80 -15.02
CA ALA A 78 -17.20 -3.69 -13.96
C ALA A 78 -15.78 -4.20 -14.23
N GLU A 79 -15.44 -4.52 -15.48
CA GLU A 79 -14.11 -4.98 -15.88
C GLU A 79 -13.05 -3.91 -15.68
N VAL A 80 -13.29 -2.68 -16.12
CA VAL A 80 -12.37 -1.56 -15.91
C VAL A 80 -12.22 -1.24 -14.43
N ARG A 81 -13.31 -1.25 -13.66
CA ARG A 81 -13.27 -1.05 -12.20
C ARG A 81 -12.48 -2.16 -11.49
N ALA A 82 -12.65 -3.42 -11.89
CA ALA A 82 -11.94 -4.54 -11.31
C ALA A 82 -10.42 -4.43 -11.55
N ARG A 83 -10.00 -4.11 -12.77
CA ARG A 83 -8.59 -3.86 -13.10
C ARG A 83 -8.01 -2.68 -12.31
N ALA A 84 -8.77 -1.58 -12.20
CA ALA A 84 -8.35 -0.42 -11.42
C ALA A 84 -8.24 -0.74 -9.91
N ARG A 85 -9.06 -1.64 -9.36
CA ARG A 85 -9.07 -2.00 -7.94
C ARG A 85 -8.06 -3.08 -7.55
N PHE A 86 -7.51 -3.83 -8.49
CA PHE A 86 -6.79 -5.10 -8.26
C PHE A 86 -5.70 -5.03 -7.18
N SER A 87 -4.84 -4.00 -7.16
CA SER A 87 -3.73 -3.90 -6.18
C SER A 87 -4.11 -3.20 -4.87
N LEU A 88 -5.24 -2.50 -4.80
CA LEU A 88 -5.63 -1.74 -3.60
C LEU A 88 -5.82 -2.62 -2.35
N PRO A 89 -6.46 -3.82 -2.42
CA PRO A 89 -6.59 -4.71 -1.27
C PRO A 89 -5.23 -5.21 -0.75
N VAL A 90 -4.28 -5.49 -1.66
CA VAL A 90 -2.93 -5.95 -1.30
C VAL A 90 -2.18 -4.86 -0.55
N ILE A 91 -2.20 -3.62 -1.06
CA ILE A 91 -1.57 -2.47 -0.39
C ILE A 91 -2.19 -2.27 1.00
N LYS A 92 -3.52 -2.34 1.13
CA LYS A 92 -4.22 -2.22 2.41
C LYS A 92 -3.80 -3.32 3.38
N CYS A 93 -3.67 -4.57 2.92
CA CYS A 93 -3.20 -5.69 3.74
C CYS A 93 -1.77 -5.42 4.26
N MET A 94 -0.85 -4.98 3.40
CA MET A 94 0.53 -4.67 3.78
C MET A 94 0.61 -3.55 4.82
N ILE A 95 -0.27 -2.54 4.74
CA ILE A 95 -0.35 -1.45 5.73
C ILE A 95 -0.76 -1.98 7.11
N THR A 96 -1.73 -2.89 7.16
CA THR A 96 -2.18 -3.50 8.44
C THR A 96 -1.12 -4.41 9.07
N LEU A 97 -0.19 -4.95 8.29
CA LEU A 97 0.92 -5.75 8.82
C LEU A 97 1.95 -4.92 9.60
N PHE A 98 2.13 -3.62 9.31
CA PHE A 98 3.15 -2.81 9.97
C PHE A 98 3.05 -2.76 11.50
N PRO A 99 1.88 -2.45 12.11
CA PRO A 99 1.76 -2.47 13.56
C PRO A 99 1.96 -3.86 14.16
N LEU A 100 1.52 -4.91 13.46
CA LEU A 100 1.69 -6.30 13.92
C LEU A 100 3.17 -6.72 13.91
N LEU A 101 3.91 -6.36 12.86
CA LEU A 101 5.35 -6.58 12.79
C LEU A 101 6.10 -5.78 13.86
N GLY A 102 5.66 -4.54 14.12
CA GLY A 102 6.19 -3.74 15.21
C GLY A 102 6.00 -4.38 16.57
N LEU A 103 4.79 -4.89 16.86
CA LEU A 103 4.50 -5.63 18.10
C LEU A 103 5.34 -6.90 18.22
N MET A 104 5.47 -7.65 17.12
CA MET A 104 6.34 -8.84 17.08
C MET A 104 7.78 -8.49 17.45
N GLY A 105 8.27 -7.33 16.99
CA GLY A 105 9.61 -6.86 17.32
C GLY A 105 9.83 -6.58 18.82
N THR A 106 8.82 -6.04 19.52
CA THR A 106 8.94 -5.84 20.98
C THR A 106 8.95 -7.19 21.72
N VAL A 107 8.14 -8.14 21.30
CA VAL A 107 8.08 -9.46 21.92
C VAL A 107 9.42 -10.20 21.75
N THR A 108 9.97 -10.23 20.53
CA THR A 108 11.27 -10.87 20.27
C THR A 108 12.41 -10.18 21.03
N GLY A 109 12.42 -8.84 21.04
CA GLY A 109 13.44 -8.08 21.78
C GLY A 109 13.38 -8.30 23.30
N MET A 110 12.17 -8.45 23.87
CA MET A 110 12.02 -8.79 25.28
C MET A 110 12.50 -10.21 25.62
N ILE A 111 12.26 -11.18 24.74
CA ILE A 111 12.78 -12.56 24.91
C ILE A 111 14.31 -12.53 24.96
N GLU A 112 14.97 -11.83 24.03
CA GLU A 112 16.43 -11.70 24.02
C GLU A 112 16.98 -11.11 25.34
N ILE A 113 16.28 -10.12 25.92
CA ILE A 113 16.66 -9.53 27.20
C ILE A 113 16.57 -10.56 28.33
N PHE A 114 15.48 -11.34 28.39
CA PHE A 114 15.30 -12.37 29.40
C PHE A 114 16.35 -13.49 29.27
N ASP A 115 16.72 -13.87 28.05
CA ASP A 115 17.77 -14.87 27.82
C ASP A 115 19.13 -14.36 28.33
N VAL A 116 19.49 -13.10 28.07
CA VAL A 116 20.70 -12.48 28.58
C VAL A 116 20.70 -12.41 30.13
N MET A 117 19.55 -12.05 30.72
CA MET A 117 19.42 -12.04 32.20
C MET A 117 19.57 -13.39 32.81
N ASN A 118 19.04 -14.43 32.18
CA ASN A 118 19.13 -15.80 32.66
C ASN A 118 20.58 -16.32 32.57
N ALA A 119 21.32 -15.93 31.52
CA ALA A 119 22.70 -16.37 31.33
C ALA A 119 23.72 -15.66 32.22
N PHE A 120 23.54 -14.34 32.45
CA PHE A 120 24.56 -13.48 33.12
C PHE A 120 24.10 -12.93 34.49
N GLY A 121 22.89 -13.22 34.94
CA GLY A 121 22.32 -12.72 36.17
C GLY A 121 21.86 -11.27 36.13
N MET A 122 21.14 -10.83 37.17
CA MET A 122 20.53 -9.49 37.27
C MET A 122 21.52 -8.34 37.54
N SER A 123 22.81 -8.62 37.66
CA SER A 123 23.80 -7.60 38.12
C SER A 123 24.13 -6.52 37.10
N ASN A 124 23.77 -6.70 35.84
CA ASN A 124 24.10 -5.74 34.76
C ASN A 124 22.89 -4.91 34.31
N THR A 125 22.45 -3.97 35.15
CA THR A 125 21.31 -3.07 34.89
C THR A 125 21.49 -2.25 33.61
N ARG A 126 22.71 -1.93 33.22
CA ARG A 126 23.02 -1.13 32.03
C ARG A 126 22.69 -1.88 30.72
N SER A 127 22.97 -3.17 30.67
CA SER A 127 22.65 -4.01 29.51
C SER A 127 21.13 -4.21 29.38
N MET A 128 20.42 -4.31 30.49
CA MET A 128 18.96 -4.40 30.51
C MET A 128 18.30 -3.15 29.91
N VAL A 129 18.70 -1.95 30.35
CA VAL A 129 18.17 -0.69 29.84
C VAL A 129 18.42 -0.56 28.33
N SER A 130 19.63 -0.89 27.87
CA SER A 130 19.94 -0.83 26.43
C SER A 130 19.12 -1.84 25.61
N GLY A 131 18.86 -3.02 26.16
CA GLY A 131 18.02 -4.06 25.51
C GLY A 131 16.57 -3.64 25.39
N ILE A 132 15.97 -3.06 26.43
CA ILE A 132 14.60 -2.55 26.41
C ILE A 132 14.48 -1.42 25.35
N SER A 133 15.44 -0.52 25.31
CA SER A 133 15.49 0.54 24.31
C SER A 133 15.51 -0.02 22.87
N ARG A 134 16.28 -1.08 22.61
CA ARG A 134 16.32 -1.75 21.30
C ARG A 134 15.01 -2.46 20.94
N ALA A 135 14.35 -3.08 21.91
CA ALA A 135 13.10 -3.78 21.70
C ALA A 135 11.96 -2.82 21.28
N THR A 136 12.01 -1.55 21.66
CA THR A 136 10.97 -0.55 21.29
C THR A 136 11.12 0.01 19.89
N LEU A 137 12.31 -0.04 19.26
CA LEU A 137 12.59 0.52 17.93
C LEU A 137 11.69 -0.05 16.82
N PRO A 138 11.47 -1.37 16.71
CA PRO A 138 10.59 -1.93 15.68
C PRO A 138 9.15 -1.41 15.76
N THR A 139 8.64 -1.19 16.97
CA THR A 139 7.27 -0.66 17.15
C THR A 139 7.16 0.78 16.65
N MET A 140 8.13 1.63 16.97
CA MET A 140 8.17 3.00 16.46
C MET A 140 8.25 3.02 14.94
N ALA A 141 9.12 2.18 14.35
CA ALA A 141 9.26 2.04 12.91
C ALA A 141 7.97 1.53 12.25
N GLY A 142 7.35 0.48 12.80
CA GLY A 142 6.13 -0.11 12.28
C GLY A 142 4.96 0.87 12.29
N MET A 143 4.70 1.54 13.43
CA MET A 143 3.62 2.52 13.53
C MET A 143 3.87 3.75 12.65
N GLY A 144 5.09 4.29 12.63
CA GLY A 144 5.46 5.44 11.79
C GLY A 144 5.25 5.13 10.31
N SER A 145 5.73 3.97 9.85
CA SER A 145 5.54 3.51 8.46
C SER A 145 4.06 3.31 8.13
N ALA A 146 3.27 2.75 9.05
CA ALA A 146 1.83 2.56 8.85
C ALA A 146 1.07 3.88 8.62
N ILE A 147 1.38 4.92 9.40
CA ILE A 147 0.71 6.23 9.29
C ILE A 147 0.99 6.86 7.91
N VAL A 148 2.26 6.91 7.50
CA VAL A 148 2.66 7.48 6.20
C VAL A 148 2.05 6.69 5.05
N ALA A 149 2.09 5.35 5.13
CA ALA A 149 1.50 4.47 4.15
C ALA A 149 -0.02 4.62 4.03
N LEU A 150 -0.72 4.78 5.16
CA LEU A 150 -2.17 4.99 5.18
C LEU A 150 -2.56 6.32 4.52
N MET A 151 -1.76 7.37 4.73
CA MET A 151 -1.99 8.66 4.04
C MET A 151 -1.82 8.51 2.52
N ALA A 152 -0.75 7.87 2.07
CA ALA A 152 -0.51 7.62 0.65
C ALA A 152 -1.63 6.75 0.03
N TYR A 153 -2.05 5.69 0.72
CA TYR A 153 -3.16 4.85 0.30
C TYR A 153 -4.47 5.63 0.17
N ARG A 154 -4.78 6.52 1.12
CA ARG A 154 -6.00 7.35 1.05
C ARG A 154 -6.03 8.27 -0.15
N ILE A 155 -4.89 8.88 -0.50
CA ILE A 155 -4.77 9.72 -1.71
C ILE A 155 -5.04 8.88 -2.95
N LEU A 156 -4.40 7.70 -3.03
CA LEU A 156 -4.57 6.77 -4.15
C LEU A 156 -6.00 6.28 -4.29
N PHE A 157 -6.65 5.94 -3.17
CA PHE A 157 -8.03 5.45 -3.13
C PHE A 157 -9.03 6.53 -3.55
N ARG A 158 -8.87 7.78 -3.11
CA ARG A 158 -9.70 8.91 -3.56
C ARG A 158 -9.58 9.13 -5.08
N TYR A 159 -8.37 9.00 -5.61
CA TYR A 159 -8.16 9.14 -7.04
C TYR A 159 -8.87 8.01 -7.82
N TYR A 160 -8.79 6.78 -7.32
CA TYR A 160 -9.53 5.64 -7.85
C TYR A 160 -11.04 5.89 -7.86
N GLU A 161 -11.63 6.32 -6.74
CA GLU A 161 -13.07 6.58 -6.64
C GLU A 161 -13.53 7.65 -7.64
N LYS A 162 -12.80 8.73 -7.75
CA LYS A 162 -13.10 9.79 -8.72
C LYS A 162 -13.09 9.28 -10.16
N GLN A 163 -12.11 8.47 -10.52
CA GLN A 163 -12.02 7.89 -11.86
C GLN A 163 -13.14 6.86 -12.11
N ALA A 164 -13.47 6.05 -11.10
CA ALA A 164 -14.53 5.06 -11.19
C ALA A 164 -15.92 5.69 -11.41
N GLN A 165 -16.17 6.88 -10.87
CA GLN A 165 -17.39 7.67 -11.14
C GLN A 165 -17.39 8.23 -12.57
N LEU A 166 -16.28 8.84 -13.00
CA LEU A 166 -16.15 9.39 -14.36
C LEU A 166 -16.36 8.34 -15.47
N ILE A 167 -15.96 7.08 -15.23
CA ILE A 167 -16.20 5.98 -16.18
C ILE A 167 -17.72 5.72 -16.34
N ALA A 168 -18.45 5.68 -15.23
CA ALA A 168 -19.87 5.46 -15.25
C ALA A 168 -20.61 6.60 -16.00
N ASP A 169 -20.19 7.85 -15.76
CA ASP A 169 -20.78 9.04 -16.37
C ASP A 169 -20.45 9.13 -17.86
N ARG A 170 -19.22 8.86 -18.28
CA ARG A 170 -18.84 8.89 -19.71
C ARG A 170 -19.61 7.87 -20.55
N LEU A 171 -19.87 6.68 -20.00
CA LEU A 171 -20.65 5.66 -20.67
C LEU A 171 -22.17 5.92 -20.63
N THR A 172 -22.67 6.80 -19.72
CA THR A 172 -24.08 7.25 -19.69
C THR A 172 -24.37 8.42 -20.63
N LEU A 173 -23.48 9.40 -20.67
CA LEU A 173 -23.66 10.65 -21.45
C LEU A 173 -23.83 10.43 -22.96
N VAL A 174 -23.47 9.27 -23.47
CA VAL A 174 -23.62 8.93 -24.89
C VAL A 174 -24.97 8.31 -25.21
N THR A 175 -25.67 7.78 -24.21
CA THR A 175 -27.04 7.23 -24.40
C THR A 175 -28.05 8.37 -24.52
N ASP A 176 -27.81 9.51 -23.88
CA ASP A 176 -28.77 10.63 -23.81
C ASP A 176 -28.64 11.62 -24.98
N LYS A 177 -27.48 11.66 -25.66
CA LYS A 177 -27.28 12.55 -26.85
C LYS A 177 -27.79 11.99 -28.17
N GLY A 178 -28.37 10.82 -28.19
CA GLY A 178 -28.91 10.18 -29.41
C GLY A 178 -30.43 9.97 -29.38
N ALA A 179 -31.14 10.67 -28.46
CA ALA A 179 -32.59 10.53 -28.27
C ALA A 179 -33.37 11.83 -28.69
N ASP A 180 -32.69 12.80 -29.37
CA ASP A 180 -33.34 13.96 -30.04
C ASP A 180 -33.25 13.86 -31.54
#